data_23db75d231abe6318e5059d703ee9d5a
#
_entry.id   23db75d231abe6318e5059d703ee9d5a
#
_cell.length_a   1.000
_cell.length_b   1.000
_cell.length_c   1.000
_cell.angle_alpha   90.00
_cell.angle_beta   90.00
_cell.angle_gamma   90.00
#
_symmetry.space_group_name_H-M   'P 1'
#
loop_
_entity.id
_entity.type
_entity.pdbx_description
1 polymer ?
#
loop_
_entity_poly.entity_id
_entity_poly.type
_entity_poly.pdbx_seq_one_letter_code
_entity_poly.pdbx_strand_id
1 'polypeptide(L)'
;MIRLENVSKTLSPRFTLAPLSLDFENGTTTVLIGPSGCGKSTVLRLLAGLVTPDSGTVKFGEETLQAGNAQDLRLRMGYVIQEGGLFPHLSVESNVALAARFLKRPEPEIRKRLDELCELVALSPALLKRYPRELSGGQRQRVALMRALMLDPGLLLLDEPLGALDPVTRHALQKDLKTIFARLGKTVIMVTHDMGEAAHFAGELILMRDGRIIQRGTLDDLLKRPADPYVTEFISAQRSPLERLGSAA
;
A
#
# COMPACT_ATOMS: atom_id res chain seq x y z
N MET A 1 -13.20 -3.76 10.34
CA MET A 1 -12.22 -4.85 10.27
C MET A 1 -12.29 -5.47 8.90
N ILE A 2 -11.16 -5.72 8.26
CA ILE A 2 -11.07 -6.33 6.93
C ILE A 2 -10.50 -7.72 7.11
N ARG A 3 -11.05 -8.73 6.41
CA ARG A 3 -10.64 -10.12 6.58
C ARG A 3 -10.52 -10.84 5.24
N LEU A 4 -9.52 -11.68 5.16
CA LEU A 4 -9.42 -12.78 4.21
C LEU A 4 -9.69 -14.07 4.97
N GLU A 5 -10.67 -14.85 4.58
CA GLU A 5 -11.05 -16.10 5.24
C GLU A 5 -10.77 -17.26 4.28
N ASN A 6 -9.72 -18.02 4.57
CA ASN A 6 -9.30 -19.21 3.83
C ASN A 6 -9.18 -18.98 2.32
N VAL A 7 -8.65 -17.80 1.94
CA VAL A 7 -8.56 -17.35 0.54
C VAL A 7 -7.38 -18.00 -0.15
N SER A 8 -7.63 -18.59 -1.32
CA SER A 8 -6.58 -19.08 -2.23
C SER A 8 -6.72 -18.48 -3.62
N LYS A 9 -5.62 -18.46 -4.39
CA LYS A 9 -5.62 -18.01 -5.78
C LYS A 9 -4.47 -18.59 -6.58
N THR A 10 -4.79 -19.29 -7.64
CA THR A 10 -3.83 -19.72 -8.67
C THR A 10 -3.80 -18.67 -9.78
N LEU A 11 -2.65 -18.03 -9.99
CA LEU A 11 -2.44 -17.04 -11.05
C LEU A 11 -1.80 -17.63 -12.30
N SER A 12 -1.00 -18.68 -12.12
CA SER A 12 -0.34 -19.38 -13.21
C SER A 12 -0.01 -20.81 -12.78
N PRO A 13 0.37 -21.71 -13.71
CA PRO A 13 0.82 -23.06 -13.37
C PRO A 13 2.02 -23.10 -12.41
N ARG A 14 2.75 -21.97 -12.31
CA ARG A 14 3.96 -21.85 -11.47
C ARG A 14 3.74 -21.09 -10.17
N PHE A 15 2.57 -20.49 -9.98
CA PHE A 15 2.30 -19.70 -8.76
C PHE A 15 0.87 -19.84 -8.27
N THR A 16 0.76 -20.27 -7.02
CA THR A 16 -0.49 -20.35 -6.26
C THR A 16 -0.30 -19.67 -4.91
N LEU A 17 -1.18 -18.73 -4.59
CA LEU A 17 -1.37 -18.23 -3.24
C LEU A 17 -2.10 -19.34 -2.47
N ALA A 18 -1.42 -19.99 -1.53
CA ALA A 18 -1.99 -21.04 -0.69
C ALA A 18 -3.14 -20.48 0.17
N PRO A 19 -4.09 -21.31 0.60
CA PRO A 19 -5.16 -20.85 1.49
C PRO A 19 -4.59 -20.09 2.69
N LEU A 20 -5.02 -18.83 2.85
CA LEU A 20 -4.59 -17.97 3.94
C LEU A 20 -5.78 -17.24 4.57
N SER A 21 -5.67 -16.98 5.87
CA SER A 21 -6.60 -16.15 6.62
C SER A 21 -5.83 -14.99 7.26
N LEU A 22 -6.31 -13.78 7.05
CA LEU A 22 -5.72 -12.55 7.57
C LEU A 22 -6.82 -11.60 8.06
N ASP A 23 -6.61 -11.06 9.24
CA ASP A 23 -7.41 -9.97 9.80
C ASP A 23 -6.58 -8.70 9.81
N PHE A 24 -7.16 -7.60 9.32
CA PHE A 24 -6.55 -6.28 9.33
C PHE A 24 -7.32 -5.37 10.28
N GLU A 25 -6.66 -4.92 11.33
CA GLU A 25 -7.28 -4.05 12.32
C GLU A 25 -7.52 -2.65 11.76
N ASN A 26 -8.66 -2.05 12.15
CA ASN A 26 -8.98 -0.69 11.72
C ASN A 26 -8.00 0.32 12.34
N GLY A 27 -7.59 1.29 11.53
CA GLY A 27 -6.72 2.38 11.99
C GLY A 27 -5.25 1.98 12.18
N THR A 28 -4.88 0.76 11.82
CA THR A 28 -3.49 0.29 11.89
C THR A 28 -2.82 0.24 10.53
N THR A 29 -1.49 0.22 10.53
CA THR A 29 -0.69 -0.03 9.33
C THR A 29 -0.13 -1.44 9.38
N THR A 30 -0.61 -2.30 8.48
CA THR A 30 -0.07 -3.65 8.27
C THR A 30 0.81 -3.65 7.03
N VAL A 31 2.03 -4.17 7.15
CA VAL A 31 2.96 -4.27 6.03
C VAL A 31 3.22 -5.72 5.65
N LEU A 32 2.90 -6.08 4.40
CA LEU A 32 3.27 -7.36 3.81
C LEU A 32 4.67 -7.25 3.21
N ILE A 33 5.56 -8.11 3.65
CA ILE A 33 6.96 -8.12 3.21
C ILE A 33 7.36 -9.51 2.70
N GLY A 34 8.35 -9.58 1.85
CA GLY A 34 8.85 -10.84 1.28
C GLY A 34 9.46 -10.65 -0.10
N PRO A 35 10.06 -11.69 -0.68
CA PRO A 35 10.70 -11.63 -1.99
C PRO A 35 9.71 -11.29 -3.11
N SER A 36 10.24 -10.80 -4.25
CA SER A 36 9.43 -10.57 -5.44
C SER A 36 8.73 -11.85 -5.88
N GLY A 37 7.46 -11.73 -6.30
CA GLY A 37 6.67 -12.87 -6.75
C GLY A 37 6.07 -13.75 -5.64
N CYS A 38 6.28 -13.48 -4.35
CA CYS A 38 5.73 -14.33 -3.27
C CYS A 38 4.21 -14.14 -3.01
N GLY A 39 3.52 -13.22 -3.72
CA GLY A 39 2.06 -13.08 -3.64
C GLY A 39 1.55 -11.82 -2.94
N LYS A 40 2.40 -10.92 -2.46
CA LYS A 40 1.99 -9.68 -1.76
C LYS A 40 0.99 -8.83 -2.55
N SER A 41 1.31 -8.46 -3.78
CA SER A 41 0.42 -7.68 -4.66
C SER A 41 -0.85 -8.46 -5.02
N THR A 42 -0.80 -9.80 -5.01
CA THR A 42 -1.99 -10.63 -5.18
C THR A 42 -2.96 -10.45 -4.02
N VAL A 43 -2.44 -10.40 -2.79
CA VAL A 43 -3.26 -10.10 -1.60
C VAL A 43 -3.93 -8.72 -1.74
N LEU A 44 -3.19 -7.68 -2.13
CA LEU A 44 -3.80 -6.35 -2.36
C LEU A 44 -4.87 -6.38 -3.45
N ARG A 45 -4.63 -7.10 -4.55
CA ARG A 45 -5.60 -7.21 -5.65
C ARG A 45 -6.86 -7.98 -5.25
N LEU A 46 -6.74 -9.00 -4.40
CA LEU A 46 -7.87 -9.71 -3.81
C LEU A 46 -8.69 -8.78 -2.91
N LEU A 47 -8.03 -8.01 -2.03
CA LEU A 47 -8.68 -7.01 -1.18
C LEU A 47 -9.38 -5.92 -2.01
N ALA A 48 -8.77 -5.46 -3.09
CA ALA A 48 -9.39 -4.48 -3.98
C ALA A 48 -10.50 -5.07 -4.89
N GLY A 49 -10.75 -6.37 -4.83
CA GLY A 49 -11.70 -7.04 -5.72
C GLY A 49 -11.31 -6.99 -7.19
N LEU A 50 -10.02 -6.79 -7.50
CA LEU A 50 -9.48 -6.81 -8.86
C LEU A 50 -9.21 -8.24 -9.35
N VAL A 51 -9.09 -9.16 -8.41
CA VAL A 51 -8.94 -10.59 -8.65
C VAL A 51 -9.95 -11.32 -7.76
N THR A 52 -10.68 -12.27 -8.33
CA THR A 52 -11.60 -13.12 -7.57
C THR A 52 -10.82 -14.31 -6.98
N PRO A 53 -10.98 -14.64 -5.70
CA PRO A 53 -10.37 -15.82 -5.09
C PRO A 53 -10.91 -17.10 -5.74
N ASP A 54 -10.10 -18.17 -5.75
CA ASP A 54 -10.54 -19.51 -6.20
C ASP A 54 -11.26 -20.25 -5.05
N SER A 55 -10.89 -19.93 -3.79
CA SER A 55 -11.60 -20.38 -2.61
C SER A 55 -11.57 -19.30 -1.52
N GLY A 56 -12.45 -19.44 -0.53
CA GLY A 56 -12.54 -18.52 0.60
C GLY A 56 -13.28 -17.24 0.27
N THR A 57 -13.26 -16.28 1.18
CA THR A 57 -14.00 -15.01 1.09
C THR A 57 -13.18 -13.83 1.56
N VAL A 58 -13.46 -12.66 0.97
CA VAL A 58 -12.94 -11.37 1.39
C VAL A 58 -14.07 -10.59 2.03
N LYS A 59 -13.87 -10.07 3.24
CA LYS A 59 -14.89 -9.34 3.98
C LYS A 59 -14.44 -7.94 4.40
N PHE A 60 -15.38 -7.01 4.36
CA PHE A 60 -15.27 -5.63 4.84
C PHE A 60 -16.35 -5.40 5.91
N GLY A 61 -15.97 -5.51 7.20
CA GLY A 61 -16.94 -5.63 8.27
C GLY A 61 -17.76 -6.91 8.09
N GLU A 62 -19.08 -6.74 7.99
CA GLU A 62 -20.01 -7.84 7.73
C GLU A 62 -20.28 -8.07 6.23
N GLU A 63 -19.79 -7.17 5.35
CA GLU A 63 -20.02 -7.27 3.92
C GLU A 63 -18.99 -8.20 3.26
N THR A 64 -19.44 -9.25 2.58
CA THR A 64 -18.60 -10.08 1.73
C THR A 64 -18.43 -9.43 0.37
N LEU A 65 -17.17 -9.32 -0.10
CA LEU A 65 -16.83 -8.81 -1.41
C LEU A 65 -17.34 -9.77 -2.50
N GLN A 66 -18.18 -9.27 -3.38
CA GLN A 66 -18.77 -10.00 -4.50
C GLN A 66 -18.83 -9.11 -5.74
N ALA A 67 -19.04 -9.70 -6.92
CA ALA A 67 -19.13 -8.93 -8.15
C ALA A 67 -20.18 -7.79 -8.11
N GLY A 68 -21.30 -8.01 -7.43
CA GLY A 68 -22.40 -7.06 -7.34
C GLY A 68 -22.11 -5.83 -6.45
N ASN A 69 -21.21 -5.91 -5.46
CA ASN A 69 -20.89 -4.80 -4.56
C ASN A 69 -19.43 -4.31 -4.67
N ALA A 70 -18.63 -4.93 -5.51
CA ALA A 70 -17.21 -4.63 -5.63
C ALA A 70 -16.94 -3.17 -6.02
N GLN A 71 -17.81 -2.55 -6.83
CA GLN A 71 -17.66 -1.15 -7.21
C GLN A 71 -17.86 -0.23 -6.01
N ASP A 72 -18.90 -0.42 -5.22
CA ASP A 72 -19.20 0.39 -4.04
C ASP A 72 -18.12 0.23 -2.96
N LEU A 73 -17.64 -1.00 -2.76
CA LEU A 73 -16.53 -1.25 -1.84
C LEU A 73 -15.24 -0.55 -2.28
N ARG A 74 -14.92 -0.55 -3.59
CA ARG A 74 -13.75 0.18 -4.12
C ARG A 74 -13.83 1.68 -3.91
N LEU A 75 -15.01 2.29 -3.90
CA LEU A 75 -15.15 3.72 -3.58
C LEU A 75 -14.77 4.05 -2.13
N ARG A 76 -14.77 3.06 -1.24
CA ARG A 76 -14.33 3.19 0.16
C ARG A 76 -12.86 2.85 0.36
N MET A 77 -12.12 2.59 -0.74
CA MET A 77 -10.71 2.24 -0.74
C MET A 77 -9.91 3.23 -1.59
N GLY A 78 -8.72 3.58 -1.14
CA GLY A 78 -7.70 4.23 -1.95
C GLY A 78 -6.65 3.22 -2.36
N TYR A 79 -6.31 3.14 -3.65
CA TYR A 79 -5.28 2.23 -4.13
C TYR A 79 -4.18 2.99 -4.85
N VAL A 80 -2.96 2.87 -4.33
CA VAL A 80 -1.74 3.33 -4.98
C VAL A 80 -1.04 2.11 -5.55
N ILE A 81 -1.04 2.00 -6.88
CA ILE A 81 -0.34 0.92 -7.59
C ILE A 81 1.14 1.25 -7.71
N GLN A 82 1.96 0.23 -7.97
CA GLN A 82 3.39 0.37 -8.24
C GLN A 82 3.63 1.47 -9.29
N GLU A 83 4.66 2.31 -9.10
CA GLU A 83 4.97 3.48 -9.93
C GLU A 83 3.88 4.57 -9.96
N GLY A 84 2.90 4.52 -9.05
CA GLY A 84 1.83 5.52 -8.90
C GLY A 84 0.72 5.46 -9.93
N GLY A 85 0.97 4.92 -11.15
CA GLY A 85 -0.05 4.70 -12.19
C GLY A 85 -0.84 5.94 -12.60
N LEU A 86 -0.22 7.11 -12.65
CA LEU A 86 -0.87 8.34 -13.12
C LEU A 86 -1.12 8.29 -14.61
N PHE A 87 -2.26 8.82 -15.05
CA PHE A 87 -2.59 8.96 -16.47
C PHE A 87 -1.72 10.05 -17.10
N PRO A 88 -0.83 9.72 -18.05
CA PRO A 88 0.16 10.67 -18.55
C PRO A 88 -0.42 11.84 -19.36
N HIS A 89 -1.61 11.65 -19.91
CA HIS A 89 -2.36 12.64 -20.71
C HIS A 89 -3.28 13.54 -19.87
N LEU A 90 -3.39 13.29 -18.55
CA LEU A 90 -4.17 14.11 -17.64
C LEU A 90 -3.23 14.98 -16.80
N SER A 91 -3.65 16.22 -16.49
CA SER A 91 -2.98 17.07 -15.51
C SER A 91 -3.02 16.42 -14.11
N VAL A 92 -2.22 16.92 -13.17
CA VAL A 92 -2.24 16.52 -11.76
C VAL A 92 -3.65 16.65 -11.18
N GLU A 93 -4.28 17.83 -11.34
CA GLU A 93 -5.65 18.05 -10.89
C GLU A 93 -6.62 17.02 -11.48
N SER A 94 -6.55 16.79 -12.78
CA SER A 94 -7.44 15.83 -13.46
C SER A 94 -7.19 14.38 -13.02
N ASN A 95 -5.93 14.00 -12.75
CA ASN A 95 -5.60 12.70 -12.18
C ASN A 95 -6.22 12.52 -10.79
N VAL A 96 -6.08 13.50 -9.92
CA VAL A 96 -6.58 13.43 -8.54
C VAL A 96 -8.10 13.48 -8.52
N ALA A 97 -8.72 14.39 -9.26
CA ALA A 97 -10.17 14.62 -9.23
C ALA A 97 -10.98 13.59 -10.05
N LEU A 98 -10.32 12.68 -10.78
CA LEU A 98 -10.97 11.79 -11.76
C LEU A 98 -12.18 11.03 -11.17
N ALA A 99 -11.99 10.37 -10.04
CA ALA A 99 -13.03 9.59 -9.39
C ALA A 99 -14.19 10.47 -8.86
N ALA A 100 -13.87 11.62 -8.29
CA ALA A 100 -14.87 12.55 -7.78
C ALA A 100 -15.72 13.14 -8.91
N ARG A 101 -15.10 13.50 -10.05
CA ARG A 101 -15.81 13.97 -11.24
C ARG A 101 -16.66 12.86 -11.87
N PHE A 102 -16.15 11.64 -11.93
CA PHE A 102 -16.94 10.48 -12.40
C PHE A 102 -18.19 10.27 -11.55
N LEU A 103 -18.09 10.49 -10.24
CA LEU A 103 -19.22 10.43 -9.30
C LEU A 103 -20.07 11.73 -9.30
N LYS A 104 -19.80 12.66 -10.20
CA LYS A 104 -20.51 13.93 -10.33
C LYS A 104 -20.54 14.76 -9.05
N ARG A 105 -19.47 14.71 -8.25
CA ARG A 105 -19.32 15.59 -7.09
C ARG A 105 -19.27 17.06 -7.54
N PRO A 106 -19.80 18.00 -6.76
CA PRO A 106 -19.74 19.44 -7.10
C PRO A 106 -18.30 19.95 -7.21
N GLU A 107 -17.99 20.72 -8.25
CA GLU A 107 -16.63 21.26 -8.45
C GLU A 107 -16.09 22.09 -7.26
N PRO A 108 -16.91 22.87 -6.51
CA PRO A 108 -16.43 23.53 -5.31
C PRO A 108 -15.94 22.58 -4.22
N GLU A 109 -16.59 21.43 -4.02
CA GLU A 109 -16.16 20.39 -3.09
C GLU A 109 -14.86 19.74 -3.55
N ILE A 110 -14.76 19.43 -4.85
CA ILE A 110 -13.56 18.87 -5.47
C ILE A 110 -12.37 19.82 -5.26
N ARG A 111 -12.55 21.11 -5.52
CA ARG A 111 -11.50 22.11 -5.35
C ARG A 111 -11.06 22.24 -3.91
N LYS A 112 -12.00 22.36 -2.99
CA LYS A 112 -11.70 22.37 -1.55
C LYS A 112 -10.89 21.14 -1.13
N ARG A 113 -11.29 19.95 -1.61
CA ARG A 113 -10.58 18.72 -1.29
C ARG A 113 -9.20 18.66 -1.92
N LEU A 114 -9.01 19.19 -3.13
CA LEU A 114 -7.70 19.31 -3.76
C LEU A 114 -6.74 20.18 -2.92
N ASP A 115 -7.22 21.33 -2.42
CA ASP A 115 -6.42 22.23 -1.59
C ASP A 115 -6.01 21.54 -0.28
N GLU A 116 -6.95 20.87 0.42
CA GLU A 116 -6.68 20.07 1.61
C GLU A 116 -5.63 18.97 1.36
N LEU A 117 -5.73 18.29 0.21
CA LEU A 117 -4.80 17.23 -0.16
C LEU A 117 -3.42 17.77 -0.54
N CYS A 118 -3.34 18.93 -1.21
CA CYS A 118 -2.07 19.61 -1.48
C CYS A 118 -1.33 19.95 -0.18
N GLU A 119 -2.05 20.48 0.81
CA GLU A 119 -1.49 20.76 2.13
C GLU A 119 -1.05 19.47 2.83
N LEU A 120 -1.90 18.44 2.84
CA LEU A 120 -1.64 17.16 3.50
C LEU A 120 -0.35 16.49 3.02
N VAL A 121 -0.13 16.47 1.69
CA VAL A 121 1.03 15.81 1.10
C VAL A 121 2.19 16.78 0.83
N ALA A 122 2.11 18.03 1.26
CA ALA A 122 3.09 19.09 1.01
C ALA A 122 3.43 19.24 -0.50
N LEU A 123 2.40 19.28 -1.36
CA LEU A 123 2.53 19.52 -2.80
C LEU A 123 2.10 20.95 -3.11
N SER A 124 2.97 21.71 -3.82
CA SER A 124 2.61 23.07 -4.23
C SER A 124 1.37 23.07 -5.15
N PRO A 125 0.34 23.87 -4.87
CA PRO A 125 -0.84 24.01 -5.74
C PRO A 125 -0.50 24.42 -7.18
N ALA A 126 0.63 25.10 -7.40
CA ALA A 126 1.10 25.46 -8.75
C ALA A 126 1.36 24.24 -9.64
N LEU A 127 1.58 23.07 -9.06
CA LEU A 127 1.80 21.81 -9.78
C LEU A 127 0.49 21.18 -10.28
N LEU A 128 -0.69 21.60 -9.82
CA LEU A 128 -1.98 21.01 -10.21
C LEU A 128 -2.24 21.06 -11.72
N LYS A 129 -1.69 22.06 -12.41
CA LYS A 129 -1.81 22.23 -13.87
C LYS A 129 -0.74 21.46 -14.68
N ARG A 130 0.27 20.90 -14.01
CA ARG A 130 1.34 20.13 -14.64
C ARG A 130 0.88 18.72 -15.02
N TYR A 131 1.65 18.10 -15.92
CA TYR A 131 1.45 16.70 -16.32
C TYR A 131 2.46 15.80 -15.60
N PRO A 132 2.18 14.48 -15.45
CA PRO A 132 3.07 13.55 -14.74
C PRO A 132 4.52 13.56 -15.20
N ARG A 133 4.79 13.77 -16.49
CA ARG A 133 6.14 13.86 -17.08
C ARG A 133 6.95 15.07 -16.58
N GLU A 134 6.28 16.12 -16.08
CA GLU A 134 6.89 17.35 -15.59
C GLU A 134 7.20 17.30 -14.09
N LEU A 135 6.88 16.17 -13.42
CA LEU A 135 7.03 15.98 -11.98
C LEU A 135 8.25 15.12 -11.68
N SER A 136 8.88 15.37 -10.51
CA SER A 136 9.87 14.44 -9.95
C SER A 136 9.20 13.13 -9.52
N GLY A 137 9.98 12.07 -9.26
CA GLY A 137 9.48 10.79 -8.76
C GLY A 137 8.66 10.94 -7.48
N GLY A 138 9.20 11.68 -6.49
CA GLY A 138 8.50 11.94 -5.23
C GLY A 138 7.22 12.76 -5.41
N GLN A 139 7.21 13.74 -6.32
CA GLN A 139 6.00 14.49 -6.63
C GLN A 139 4.94 13.60 -7.27
N ARG A 140 5.31 12.71 -8.22
CA ARG A 140 4.37 11.74 -8.79
C ARG A 140 3.75 10.85 -7.72
N GLN A 141 4.56 10.41 -6.75
CA GLN A 141 4.08 9.56 -5.66
C GLN A 141 3.11 10.29 -4.74
N ARG A 142 3.38 11.56 -4.40
CA ARG A 142 2.44 12.42 -3.65
C ARG A 142 1.12 12.59 -4.40
N VAL A 143 1.15 12.83 -5.71
CA VAL A 143 -0.05 12.93 -6.56
C VAL A 143 -0.83 11.60 -6.59
N ALA A 144 -0.15 10.46 -6.67
CA ALA A 144 -0.81 9.16 -6.61
C ALA A 144 -1.52 8.94 -5.25
N LEU A 145 -0.89 9.38 -4.16
CA LEU A 145 -1.52 9.36 -2.84
C LEU A 145 -2.71 10.31 -2.75
N MET A 146 -2.61 11.55 -3.28
CA MET A 146 -3.74 12.48 -3.35
C MET A 146 -4.93 11.85 -4.09
N ARG A 147 -4.67 11.20 -5.24
CA ARG A 147 -5.70 10.50 -6.02
C ARG A 147 -6.37 9.39 -5.20
N ALA A 148 -5.59 8.61 -4.49
CA ALA A 148 -6.11 7.55 -3.62
C ALA A 148 -6.95 8.11 -2.46
N LEU A 149 -6.62 9.29 -1.94
CA LEU A 149 -7.29 9.95 -0.82
C LEU A 149 -8.47 10.87 -1.22
N MET A 150 -8.70 11.07 -2.52
CA MET A 150 -9.69 12.05 -3.01
C MET A 150 -11.11 11.80 -2.49
N LEU A 151 -11.51 10.53 -2.40
CA LEU A 151 -12.84 10.15 -1.91
C LEU A 151 -12.90 9.90 -0.39
N ASP A 152 -11.85 10.28 0.34
CA ASP A 152 -11.71 10.06 1.79
C ASP A 152 -11.93 8.59 2.23
N PRO A 153 -11.21 7.63 1.64
CA PRO A 153 -11.42 6.21 1.90
C PRO A 153 -11.08 5.84 3.35
N GLY A 154 -11.72 4.78 3.86
CA GLY A 154 -11.39 4.18 5.16
C GLY A 154 -10.18 3.25 5.10
N LEU A 155 -9.87 2.73 3.91
CA LEU A 155 -8.76 1.79 3.65
C LEU A 155 -7.83 2.34 2.58
N LEU A 156 -6.52 2.26 2.83
CA LEU A 156 -5.47 2.52 1.85
C LEU A 156 -4.71 1.24 1.52
N LEU A 157 -4.65 0.92 0.24
CA LEU A 157 -3.85 -0.18 -0.31
C LEU A 157 -2.66 0.43 -1.07
N LEU A 158 -1.44 0.09 -0.67
CA LEU A 158 -0.22 0.67 -1.23
C LEU A 158 0.70 -0.44 -1.74
N ASP A 159 0.88 -0.50 -3.06
CA ASP A 159 1.72 -1.52 -3.72
C ASP A 159 3.08 -0.90 -4.06
N GLU A 160 4.12 -1.22 -3.27
CA GLU A 160 5.49 -0.72 -3.39
C GLU A 160 5.57 0.81 -3.59
N PRO A 161 4.97 1.61 -2.68
CA PRO A 161 4.79 3.04 -2.90
C PRO A 161 6.08 3.85 -3.01
N LEU A 162 7.23 3.29 -2.62
CA LEU A 162 8.53 3.97 -2.61
C LEU A 162 9.58 3.30 -3.52
N GLY A 163 9.23 2.19 -4.18
CA GLY A 163 10.18 1.34 -4.89
C GLY A 163 10.93 2.03 -6.03
N ALA A 164 10.31 2.98 -6.72
CA ALA A 164 10.88 3.67 -7.89
C ALA A 164 11.64 4.98 -7.55
N LEU A 165 11.92 5.24 -6.27
CA LEU A 165 12.55 6.48 -5.82
C LEU A 165 14.04 6.29 -5.50
N ASP A 166 14.82 7.35 -5.76
CA ASP A 166 16.20 7.42 -5.27
C ASP A 166 16.25 7.44 -3.73
N PRO A 167 17.36 7.04 -3.09
CA PRO A 167 17.43 6.89 -1.63
C PRO A 167 17.12 8.17 -0.84
N VAL A 168 17.52 9.35 -1.33
CA VAL A 168 17.30 10.62 -0.63
C VAL A 168 15.83 11.00 -0.66
N THR A 169 15.22 10.96 -1.84
CA THR A 169 13.78 11.22 -2.03
C THR A 169 12.94 10.20 -1.25
N ARG A 170 13.33 8.92 -1.27
CA ARG A 170 12.68 7.85 -0.51
C ARG A 170 12.65 8.16 0.99
N HIS A 171 13.81 8.49 1.58
CA HIS A 171 13.91 8.80 3.01
C HIS A 171 13.04 10.00 3.42
N ALA A 172 13.05 11.08 2.62
CA ALA A 172 12.21 12.24 2.87
C ALA A 172 10.71 11.86 2.83
N LEU A 173 10.30 11.11 1.80
CA LEU A 173 8.90 10.72 1.62
C LEU A 173 8.43 9.71 2.69
N GLN A 174 9.31 8.84 3.21
CA GLN A 174 8.99 7.94 4.32
C GLN A 174 8.52 8.71 5.56
N LYS A 175 9.25 9.77 5.95
CA LYS A 175 8.87 10.61 7.10
C LYS A 175 7.51 11.28 6.90
N ASP A 176 7.28 11.83 5.69
CA ASP A 176 6.03 12.49 5.37
C ASP A 176 4.85 11.52 5.39
N LEU A 177 4.99 10.35 4.75
CA LEU A 177 3.95 9.33 4.71
C LEU A 177 3.58 8.83 6.12
N LYS A 178 4.58 8.62 7.00
CA LYS A 178 4.32 8.20 8.38
C LYS A 178 3.45 9.24 9.12
N THR A 179 3.80 10.52 8.96
CA THR A 179 3.03 11.63 9.53
C THR A 179 1.62 11.70 8.95
N ILE A 180 1.48 11.51 7.64
CA ILE A 180 0.20 11.50 6.94
C ILE A 180 -0.68 10.34 7.46
N PHE A 181 -0.15 9.12 7.55
CA PHE A 181 -0.91 7.97 8.04
C PHE A 181 -1.37 8.15 9.49
N ALA A 182 -0.49 8.67 10.36
CA ALA A 182 -0.85 8.99 11.75
C ALA A 182 -1.97 10.05 11.84
N ARG A 183 -1.92 11.12 11.00
CA ARG A 183 -2.95 12.17 10.99
C ARG A 183 -4.29 11.68 10.46
N LEU A 184 -4.26 10.76 9.48
CA LEU A 184 -5.48 10.27 8.84
C LEU A 184 -6.24 9.24 9.69
N GLY A 185 -5.56 8.49 10.57
CA GLY A 185 -6.16 7.40 11.35
C GLY A 185 -6.81 6.31 10.48
N LYS A 186 -6.36 6.16 9.23
CA LYS A 186 -6.92 5.20 8.28
C LYS A 186 -6.28 3.82 8.46
N THR A 187 -6.99 2.80 8.03
CA THR A 187 -6.40 1.46 7.87
C THR A 187 -5.48 1.47 6.66
N VAL A 188 -4.23 1.05 6.82
CA VAL A 188 -3.25 1.01 5.73
C VAL A 188 -2.74 -0.41 5.57
N ILE A 189 -2.80 -0.94 4.34
CA ILE A 189 -2.16 -2.20 3.99
C ILE A 189 -1.14 -1.89 2.91
N MET A 190 0.13 -2.04 3.26
CA MET A 190 1.26 -1.72 2.40
C MET A 190 2.01 -2.98 2.01
N VAL A 191 2.46 -3.03 0.77
CA VAL A 191 3.39 -4.06 0.27
C VAL A 191 4.73 -3.41 0.02
N THR A 192 5.79 -4.04 0.47
CA THR A 192 7.17 -3.67 0.13
C THR A 192 8.06 -4.90 0.13
N HIS A 193 9.23 -4.79 -0.49
CA HIS A 193 10.30 -5.77 -0.37
C HIS A 193 11.46 -5.24 0.50
N ASP A 194 11.39 -4.01 0.99
CA ASP A 194 12.41 -3.32 1.78
C ASP A 194 12.08 -3.42 3.28
N MET A 195 12.98 -4.02 4.07
CA MET A 195 12.80 -4.20 5.51
C MET A 195 12.88 -2.88 6.27
N GLY A 196 13.64 -1.90 5.77
CA GLY A 196 13.72 -0.57 6.35
C GLY A 196 12.37 0.18 6.25
N GLU A 197 11.72 0.09 5.08
CA GLU A 197 10.36 0.60 4.91
C GLU A 197 9.38 -0.10 5.84
N ALA A 198 9.43 -1.42 5.88
CA ALA A 198 8.55 -2.22 6.73
C ALA A 198 8.72 -1.85 8.21
N ALA A 199 9.95 -1.74 8.70
CA ALA A 199 10.26 -1.34 10.07
C ALA A 199 9.80 0.09 10.38
N HIS A 200 9.81 0.99 9.37
CA HIS A 200 9.42 2.38 9.55
C HIS A 200 7.91 2.58 9.68
N PHE A 201 7.11 1.82 8.93
CA PHE A 201 5.65 2.01 8.83
C PHE A 201 4.83 1.03 9.65
N ALA A 202 5.30 -0.20 9.83
CA ALA A 202 4.46 -1.26 10.34
C ALA A 202 4.09 -1.09 11.82
N GLY A 203 2.79 -1.13 12.10
CA GLY A 203 2.27 -1.58 13.39
C GLY A 203 2.30 -3.11 13.46
N GLU A 204 2.07 -3.78 12.32
CA GLU A 204 2.16 -5.21 12.16
C GLU A 204 2.87 -5.58 10.85
N LEU A 205 3.73 -6.59 10.91
CA LEU A 205 4.44 -7.18 9.79
C LEU A 205 3.92 -8.56 9.44
N ILE A 206 3.78 -8.84 8.15
CA ILE A 206 3.43 -10.17 7.63
C ILE A 206 4.50 -10.56 6.61
N LEU A 207 5.38 -11.49 7.00
CA LEU A 207 6.39 -12.04 6.09
C LEU A 207 5.78 -13.17 5.26
N MET A 208 5.89 -13.02 3.93
CA MET A 208 5.39 -14.00 2.96
C MET A 208 6.54 -14.63 2.17
N ARG A 209 6.38 -15.91 1.83
CA ARG A 209 7.24 -16.65 0.91
C ARG A 209 6.42 -17.68 0.14
N ASP A 210 6.67 -17.81 -1.15
CA ASP A 210 6.10 -18.86 -2.02
C ASP A 210 4.57 -19.04 -1.86
N GLY A 211 3.83 -17.91 -1.82
CA GLY A 211 2.38 -17.89 -1.67
C GLY A 211 1.86 -18.21 -0.27
N ARG A 212 2.71 -18.21 0.75
CA ARG A 212 2.34 -18.54 2.15
C ARG A 212 2.80 -17.44 3.11
N ILE A 213 2.10 -17.34 4.24
CA ILE A 213 2.55 -16.55 5.39
C ILE A 213 3.55 -17.39 6.17
N ILE A 214 4.74 -16.85 6.42
CA ILE A 214 5.79 -17.47 7.22
C ILE A 214 5.68 -17.04 8.68
N GLN A 215 5.53 -15.73 8.90
CA GLN A 215 5.36 -15.17 10.24
C GLN A 215 4.54 -13.89 10.17
N ARG A 216 3.78 -13.64 11.23
CA ARG A 216 3.03 -12.43 11.51
C ARG A 216 3.42 -11.92 12.90
N GLY A 217 3.55 -10.62 13.08
CA GLY A 217 3.83 -10.00 14.37
C GLY A 217 4.46 -8.61 14.24
N THR A 218 4.96 -8.09 15.34
CA THR A 218 5.73 -6.85 15.36
C THR A 218 7.15 -7.07 14.81
N LEU A 219 7.86 -5.99 14.50
CA LEU A 219 9.29 -6.08 14.14
C LEU A 219 10.11 -6.82 15.21
N ASP A 220 9.80 -6.58 16.48
CA ASP A 220 10.46 -7.21 17.61
C ASP A 220 10.20 -8.71 17.65
N ASP A 221 8.99 -9.16 17.29
CA ASP A 221 8.66 -10.58 17.18
C ASP A 221 9.49 -11.27 16.09
N LEU A 222 9.61 -10.65 14.92
CA LEU A 222 10.40 -11.21 13.82
C LEU A 222 11.90 -11.27 14.14
N LEU A 223 12.41 -10.28 14.85
CA LEU A 223 13.84 -10.21 15.23
C LEU A 223 14.21 -11.15 16.36
N LYS A 224 13.40 -11.22 17.43
CA LYS A 224 13.73 -11.93 18.66
C LYS A 224 13.12 -13.33 18.75
N ARG A 225 12.03 -13.56 18.02
CA ARG A 225 11.25 -14.82 18.07
C ARG A 225 10.91 -15.32 16.66
N PRO A 226 11.92 -15.53 15.79
CA PRO A 226 11.67 -16.01 14.43
C PRO A 226 10.99 -17.38 14.46
N ALA A 227 9.85 -17.51 13.75
CA ALA A 227 9.09 -18.73 13.67
C ALA A 227 9.72 -19.77 12.71
N ASP A 228 10.60 -19.32 11.82
CA ASP A 228 11.27 -20.12 10.80
C ASP A 228 12.68 -19.58 10.58
N PRO A 229 13.71 -20.41 10.32
CA PRO A 229 15.07 -19.95 10.00
C PRO A 229 15.11 -18.93 8.84
N TYR A 230 14.19 -19.05 7.89
CA TYR A 230 14.06 -18.12 6.77
C TYR A 230 13.80 -16.67 7.22
N VAL A 231 13.11 -16.46 8.34
CA VAL A 231 12.84 -15.09 8.87
C VAL A 231 14.17 -14.40 9.17
N THR A 232 15.07 -15.10 9.86
CA THR A 232 16.41 -14.59 10.19
C THR A 232 17.25 -14.37 8.94
N GLU A 233 17.23 -15.32 8.00
CA GLU A 233 17.91 -15.22 6.72
C GLU A 233 17.44 -14.00 5.93
N PHE A 234 16.12 -13.83 5.78
CA PHE A 234 15.51 -12.72 5.04
C PHE A 234 15.87 -11.35 5.63
N ILE A 235 15.79 -11.19 6.94
CA ILE A 235 16.15 -9.95 7.64
C ILE A 235 17.64 -9.68 7.49
N SER A 236 18.49 -10.70 7.68
CA SER A 236 19.94 -10.55 7.60
C SER A 236 20.43 -10.21 6.21
N ALA A 237 19.77 -10.73 5.16
CA ALA A 237 20.10 -10.44 3.78
C ALA A 237 19.86 -8.97 3.41
N GLN A 238 18.93 -8.30 4.09
CA GLN A 238 18.56 -6.90 3.82
C GLN A 238 19.33 -5.88 4.68
N ARG A 239 20.15 -6.32 5.64
CA ARG A 239 21.03 -5.41 6.37
C ARG A 239 22.07 -4.81 5.45
N SER A 240 22.21 -3.49 5.49
CA SER A 240 23.22 -2.77 4.71
C SER A 240 24.63 -3.32 5.00
N PRO A 241 25.51 -3.47 3.99
CA PRO A 241 26.93 -3.76 4.22
C PRO A 241 27.60 -2.78 5.18
N LEU A 242 27.16 -1.53 5.21
CA LEU A 242 27.68 -0.50 6.14
C LEU A 242 27.31 -0.78 7.60
N GLU A 243 26.14 -1.34 7.88
CA GLU A 243 25.75 -1.75 9.25
C GLU A 243 26.55 -2.96 9.72
N ARG A 244 26.94 -3.86 8.78
CA ARG A 244 27.82 -5.01 9.07
C ARG A 244 29.23 -4.59 9.44
N LEU A 245 29.73 -3.48 8.91
CA LEU A 245 31.05 -2.92 9.23
C LEU A 245 31.04 -2.20 10.60
N GLY A 246 29.93 -1.54 10.98
CA GLY A 246 29.78 -0.85 12.26
C GLY A 246 29.56 -1.79 13.47
N SER A 247 29.13 -3.04 13.25
CA SER A 247 28.94 -4.03 14.31
C SER A 247 30.18 -4.91 14.57
N ALA A 248 31.27 -4.71 13.81
CA ALA A 248 32.55 -5.41 13.94
C ALA A 248 33.65 -4.54 14.59
N ALA A 249 33.32 -3.32 15.02
CA ALA A 249 34.14 -2.41 15.81
C ALA A 249 33.55 -2.25 17.21
#